data_dc38e97984c47c1873506b3204decd4c
#
_entry.id   dc38e97984c47c1873506b3204decd4c
#
_cell.length_a   1.000
_cell.length_b   1.000
_cell.length_c   1.000
_cell.angle_alpha   90.00
_cell.angle_beta   90.00
_cell.angle_gamma   90.00
#
_symmetry.space_group_name_H-M   'P 1'
#
loop_
_entity.id
_entity.type
_entity.pdbx_description
1 polymer ?
#
loop_
_entity_poly.entity_id
_entity_poly.type
_entity_poly.pdbx_seq_one_letter_code
_entity_poly.pdbx_strand_id
1 'polypeptide(L)'
;ETRAYYADSLRSGMTPTDFPYAETVFEQSLLDRVLEQGAPGEIWQPAEERNHTPGRTVRSDYGTCTSSEQDAVKLFVLTAEGITYQSDYPAGSLMKTVLKDENWTSGADGTVETYTDNEGRTVLERRIHTATNGTEHLDTYYVYDDLNRLRYVLPSQAEEIFRQAGETRSGSDKGIADYAYAYRYDGNGNCISKKMPGSEAVEMVYDKARRRVLSRDGKCRNEGKWMFWLYDGTGRQAVQGICTNPDVESIKNDTVITRWTDRGTLAGYESPEALGEDIQLLKADYYDNYAFLEDEELLPEDRQEYGKVY
;
A
#
# COMPACT_ATOMS: atom_id res chain seq x y z
N GLU A 1 -22.84 -10.03 34.19
CA GLU A 1 -22.14 -9.05 35.04
C GLU A 1 -21.77 -7.79 34.24
N THR A 2 -21.22 -7.89 33.06
CA THR A 2 -20.78 -6.75 32.20
C THR A 2 -21.95 -5.83 31.83
N ARG A 3 -23.08 -6.37 31.33
CA ARG A 3 -24.28 -5.57 31.02
C ARG A 3 -24.76 -4.78 32.24
N ALA A 4 -24.86 -5.41 33.43
CA ALA A 4 -25.32 -4.75 34.65
C ALA A 4 -24.38 -3.62 35.11
N TYR A 5 -23.08 -3.75 34.86
CA TYR A 5 -22.09 -2.73 35.20
C TYR A 5 -22.27 -1.48 34.33
N TYR A 6 -22.43 -1.63 33.03
CA TYR A 6 -22.56 -0.52 32.06
C TYR A 6 -23.98 0.05 31.95
N ALA A 7 -24.99 -0.66 32.48
CA ALA A 7 -26.33 -0.12 32.63
C ALA A 7 -26.43 0.89 33.82
N ASP A 8 -25.45 0.91 34.71
CA ASP A 8 -25.40 1.80 35.87
C ASP A 8 -24.38 2.93 35.65
N SER A 9 -24.86 4.16 35.38
CA SER A 9 -24.02 5.35 35.16
C SER A 9 -23.21 5.76 36.39
N LEU A 10 -23.66 5.42 37.61
CA LEU A 10 -22.94 5.73 38.83
C LEU A 10 -21.69 4.87 39.00
N ARG A 11 -21.68 3.68 38.43
CA ARG A 11 -20.55 2.75 38.51
C ARG A 11 -19.55 2.88 37.34
N SER A 12 -20.08 3.04 36.14
CA SER A 12 -19.23 3.06 34.93
C SER A 12 -18.66 4.45 34.58
N GLY A 13 -19.30 5.53 35.04
CA GLY A 13 -18.96 6.90 34.66
C GLY A 13 -19.22 7.21 33.18
N MET A 14 -19.90 6.32 32.45
CA MET A 14 -20.26 6.44 31.04
C MET A 14 -21.80 6.49 30.87
N THR A 15 -22.26 6.84 29.69
CA THR A 15 -23.69 6.78 29.36
C THR A 15 -24.18 5.35 29.53
N PRO A 16 -25.26 5.12 30.30
CA PRO A 16 -25.80 3.77 30.53
C PRO A 16 -26.17 3.11 29.19
N THR A 17 -25.80 1.84 29.05
CA THR A 17 -26.18 1.03 27.91
C THR A 17 -26.32 -0.45 28.31
N ASP A 18 -27.32 -1.11 27.75
CA ASP A 18 -27.50 -2.56 27.83
C ASP A 18 -26.63 -3.32 26.81
N PHE A 19 -25.98 -2.58 25.90
CA PHE A 19 -25.13 -3.08 24.81
C PHE A 19 -23.70 -2.56 24.91
N PRO A 20 -22.92 -2.94 25.93
CA PRO A 20 -21.55 -2.43 26.13
C PRO A 20 -20.49 -3.20 25.32
N TYR A 21 -20.86 -3.97 24.34
CA TYR A 21 -19.99 -4.86 23.56
C TYR A 21 -20.18 -4.66 22.05
N ALA A 22 -19.13 -4.97 21.31
CA ALA A 22 -19.23 -5.15 19.86
C ALA A 22 -19.71 -6.58 19.57
N GLU A 23 -20.48 -6.73 18.52
CA GLU A 23 -21.02 -8.03 18.08
C GLU A 23 -20.72 -8.27 16.61
N THR A 24 -20.40 -9.52 16.27
CA THR A 24 -20.16 -9.95 14.90
C THR A 24 -21.05 -11.12 14.58
N VAL A 25 -21.85 -11.00 13.53
CA VAL A 25 -22.71 -12.05 12.99
C VAL A 25 -21.98 -12.71 11.83
N PHE A 26 -21.88 -14.02 11.88
CA PHE A 26 -21.26 -14.84 10.84
C PHE A 26 -22.33 -15.60 10.04
N GLU A 27 -22.00 -15.95 8.81
CA GLU A 27 -22.85 -16.86 8.04
C GLU A 27 -22.81 -18.27 8.64
N GLN A 28 -23.87 -19.02 8.40
CA GLN A 28 -23.99 -20.40 8.90
C GLN A 28 -23.35 -21.41 7.92
N SER A 29 -22.22 -21.08 7.35
CA SER A 29 -21.46 -21.97 6.47
C SER A 29 -20.09 -22.28 7.06
N LEU A 30 -19.38 -23.25 6.50
CA LEU A 30 -18.01 -23.59 6.91
C LEU A 30 -16.98 -22.49 6.59
N LEU A 31 -17.38 -21.43 5.90
CA LEU A 31 -16.48 -20.32 5.56
C LEU A 31 -16.44 -19.25 6.64
N ASP A 32 -17.39 -19.26 7.59
CA ASP A 32 -17.50 -18.34 8.73
C ASP A 32 -17.28 -16.85 8.32
N ARG A 33 -17.87 -16.45 7.17
CA ARG A 33 -17.72 -15.08 6.69
C ARG A 33 -18.58 -14.12 7.51
N VAL A 34 -18.06 -12.92 7.76
CA VAL A 34 -18.76 -11.89 8.51
C VAL A 34 -19.92 -11.31 7.69
N LEU A 35 -21.14 -11.42 8.16
CA LEU A 35 -22.34 -10.83 7.54
C LEU A 35 -22.64 -9.44 8.08
N GLU A 36 -22.48 -9.24 9.39
CA GLU A 36 -22.79 -7.97 10.04
C GLU A 36 -21.87 -7.76 11.23
N GLN A 37 -21.42 -6.52 11.42
CA GLN A 37 -20.58 -6.15 12.55
C GLN A 37 -21.10 -4.87 13.20
N GLY A 38 -21.40 -4.98 14.50
CA GLY A 38 -21.91 -3.91 15.33
C GLY A 38 -20.90 -3.42 16.35
N ALA A 39 -20.95 -2.11 16.63
CA ALA A 39 -20.17 -1.46 17.68
C ALA A 39 -20.97 -1.42 19.01
N PRO A 40 -20.35 -1.09 20.16
CA PRO A 40 -21.07 -0.88 21.40
C PRO A 40 -22.14 0.22 21.30
N GLY A 41 -23.30 -0.02 21.91
CA GLY A 41 -24.45 0.88 21.92
C GLY A 41 -25.64 0.32 21.14
N GLU A 42 -26.84 0.58 21.63
CA GLU A 42 -28.09 -0.02 21.11
C GLU A 42 -28.29 0.21 19.61
N ILE A 43 -28.05 1.44 19.13
CA ILE A 43 -28.25 1.78 17.72
C ILE A 43 -27.22 1.12 16.77
N TRP A 44 -26.12 0.63 17.33
CA TRP A 44 -24.99 0.04 16.61
C TRP A 44 -25.02 -1.49 16.64
N GLN A 45 -26.03 -2.09 17.30
CA GLN A 45 -26.14 -3.56 17.37
C GLN A 45 -26.69 -4.17 16.09
N PRO A 46 -26.33 -5.43 15.78
CA PRO A 46 -26.92 -6.18 14.67
C PRO A 46 -28.44 -6.29 14.73
N ALA A 47 -29.07 -6.53 13.58
CA ALA A 47 -30.53 -6.56 13.44
C ALA A 47 -31.22 -7.60 14.33
N GLU A 48 -30.60 -8.73 14.62
CA GLU A 48 -31.16 -9.77 15.51
C GLU A 48 -31.39 -9.26 16.92
N GLU A 49 -30.44 -8.52 17.50
CA GLU A 49 -30.56 -7.93 18.83
C GLU A 49 -31.61 -6.81 18.92
N ARG A 50 -32.03 -6.26 17.78
CA ARG A 50 -32.96 -5.14 17.67
C ARG A 50 -34.30 -5.53 17.09
N ASN A 51 -34.77 -6.76 17.28
CA ASN A 51 -36.03 -7.28 16.71
C ASN A 51 -36.10 -7.03 15.18
N HIS A 52 -35.02 -7.32 14.47
CA HIS A 52 -34.86 -7.13 13.03
C HIS A 52 -34.97 -5.67 12.53
N THR A 53 -34.88 -4.69 13.44
CA THR A 53 -34.77 -3.29 13.04
C THR A 53 -33.32 -3.00 12.62
N PRO A 54 -33.07 -2.52 11.39
CA PRO A 54 -31.71 -2.22 10.95
C PRO A 54 -30.99 -1.23 11.86
N GLY A 55 -29.79 -1.59 12.32
CA GLY A 55 -28.90 -0.75 13.09
C GLY A 55 -27.90 -0.02 12.23
N ARG A 56 -27.07 0.82 12.85
CA ARG A 56 -25.88 1.40 12.21
C ARG A 56 -24.74 0.40 12.33
N THR A 57 -24.71 -0.56 11.44
CA THR A 57 -23.75 -1.67 11.42
C THR A 57 -23.06 -1.74 10.07
N VAL A 58 -21.85 -2.25 10.06
CA VAL A 58 -21.17 -2.62 8.80
C VAL A 58 -21.70 -3.96 8.36
N ARG A 59 -22.09 -4.09 7.08
CA ARG A 59 -22.66 -5.32 6.50
C ARG A 59 -21.89 -5.75 5.29
N SER A 60 -21.79 -7.06 5.10
CA SER A 60 -21.16 -7.68 3.95
C SER A 60 -22.10 -8.65 3.27
N ASP A 61 -22.29 -8.48 1.96
CA ASP A 61 -22.96 -9.48 1.12
C ASP A 61 -21.91 -10.16 0.24
N TYR A 62 -22.11 -11.44 -0.03
CA TYR A 62 -21.18 -12.25 -0.82
C TYR A 62 -21.89 -12.84 -2.03
N GLY A 63 -21.20 -12.84 -3.17
CA GLY A 63 -21.70 -13.36 -4.42
C GLY A 63 -20.57 -13.62 -5.41
N THR A 64 -20.91 -13.63 -6.67
CA THR A 64 -19.97 -13.73 -7.79
C THR A 64 -20.31 -12.69 -8.85
N CYS A 65 -19.35 -12.36 -9.73
CA CYS A 65 -19.62 -11.49 -10.87
C CYS A 65 -20.66 -12.12 -11.80
N THR A 66 -21.46 -11.27 -12.45
CA THR A 66 -22.42 -11.68 -13.47
C THR A 66 -22.07 -11.05 -14.81
N SER A 67 -22.75 -11.49 -15.90
CA SER A 67 -22.61 -10.87 -17.22
C SER A 67 -23.56 -9.70 -17.46
N SER A 68 -24.26 -9.21 -16.41
CA SER A 68 -25.10 -8.02 -16.55
C SER A 68 -24.23 -6.77 -16.72
N GLU A 69 -24.71 -5.79 -17.45
CA GLU A 69 -23.98 -4.53 -17.71
C GLU A 69 -23.55 -3.81 -16.41
N GLN A 70 -24.37 -3.89 -15.36
CA GLN A 70 -24.10 -3.28 -14.05
C GLN A 70 -23.02 -4.01 -13.25
N ASP A 71 -22.75 -5.27 -13.58
CA ASP A 71 -21.88 -6.16 -12.79
C ASP A 71 -20.70 -6.71 -13.62
N ALA A 72 -20.61 -6.30 -14.90
CA ALA A 72 -19.53 -6.69 -15.78
C ALA A 72 -18.18 -6.15 -15.27
N VAL A 73 -17.16 -6.99 -15.34
CA VAL A 73 -15.79 -6.69 -14.90
C VAL A 73 -14.84 -6.92 -16.06
N LYS A 74 -14.11 -5.89 -16.47
CA LYS A 74 -13.13 -5.97 -17.56
C LYS A 74 -11.93 -6.80 -17.15
N LEU A 75 -11.50 -7.71 -18.03
CA LEU A 75 -10.28 -8.48 -17.91
C LEU A 75 -9.14 -7.73 -18.61
N PHE A 76 -8.23 -7.17 -17.83
CA PHE A 76 -7.01 -6.56 -18.30
C PHE A 76 -5.85 -7.55 -18.24
N VAL A 77 -5.11 -7.67 -19.32
CA VAL A 77 -3.91 -8.51 -19.41
C VAL A 77 -2.69 -7.68 -19.82
N LEU A 78 -1.52 -8.09 -19.37
CA LEU A 78 -0.25 -7.47 -19.76
C LEU A 78 0.27 -8.13 -21.04
N THR A 79 0.70 -7.31 -21.97
CA THR A 79 1.38 -7.72 -23.21
C THR A 79 2.74 -7.03 -23.29
N ALA A 80 3.55 -7.42 -24.28
CA ALA A 80 4.81 -6.72 -24.56
C ALA A 80 4.60 -5.24 -24.95
N GLU A 81 3.43 -4.92 -25.48
CA GLU A 81 3.06 -3.58 -25.96
C GLU A 81 2.43 -2.72 -24.88
N GLY A 82 1.92 -3.32 -23.78
CA GLY A 82 1.28 -2.59 -22.69
C GLY A 82 0.14 -3.36 -22.01
N ILE A 83 -0.94 -2.66 -21.69
CA ILE A 83 -2.15 -3.21 -21.07
C ILE A 83 -3.19 -3.41 -22.18
N THR A 84 -3.78 -4.59 -22.23
CA THR A 84 -4.88 -4.91 -23.16
C THR A 84 -6.16 -5.19 -22.39
N TYR A 85 -7.25 -4.50 -22.73
CA TYR A 85 -8.59 -4.94 -22.37
C TYR A 85 -8.97 -6.13 -23.26
N GLN A 86 -8.87 -7.35 -22.73
CA GLN A 86 -9.06 -8.56 -23.53
C GLN A 86 -10.53 -8.89 -23.75
N SER A 87 -11.31 -8.90 -22.70
CA SER A 87 -12.74 -9.24 -22.65
C SER A 87 -13.30 -8.90 -21.28
N ASP A 88 -14.55 -9.14 -21.03
CA ASP A 88 -15.06 -9.21 -19.66
C ASP A 88 -14.73 -10.56 -19.01
N TYR A 89 -14.65 -10.57 -17.69
CA TYR A 89 -14.56 -11.81 -16.92
C TYR A 89 -15.81 -12.65 -17.12
N PRO A 90 -15.70 -13.99 -17.30
CA PRO A 90 -16.86 -14.87 -17.34
C PRO A 90 -17.69 -14.79 -16.07
N ALA A 91 -19.02 -14.89 -16.19
CA ALA A 91 -19.91 -14.93 -15.03
C ALA A 91 -19.48 -16.05 -14.06
N GLY A 92 -19.46 -15.74 -12.78
CA GLY A 92 -19.09 -16.69 -11.72
C GLY A 92 -17.58 -16.91 -11.55
N SER A 93 -16.72 -16.27 -12.36
CA SER A 93 -15.25 -16.45 -12.27
C SER A 93 -14.58 -15.58 -11.20
N LEU A 94 -15.26 -14.55 -10.69
CA LEU A 94 -14.79 -13.71 -9.61
C LEU A 94 -15.70 -13.81 -8.41
N MET A 95 -15.12 -13.81 -7.22
CA MET A 95 -15.84 -13.63 -5.97
C MET A 95 -16.16 -12.14 -5.79
N LYS A 96 -17.41 -11.82 -5.46
CA LYS A 96 -17.89 -10.46 -5.19
C LYS A 96 -18.19 -10.31 -3.71
N THR A 97 -17.65 -9.27 -3.08
CA THR A 97 -18.03 -8.83 -1.74
C THR A 97 -18.60 -7.41 -1.83
N VAL A 98 -19.78 -7.20 -1.29
CA VAL A 98 -20.42 -5.88 -1.21
C VAL A 98 -20.37 -5.42 0.23
N LEU A 99 -19.62 -4.34 0.49
CA LEU A 99 -19.53 -3.72 1.80
C LEU A 99 -20.49 -2.55 1.89
N LYS A 100 -21.26 -2.51 2.96
CA LYS A 100 -22.22 -1.46 3.33
C LYS A 100 -21.76 -0.89 4.65
N ASP A 101 -21.50 0.40 4.70
CA ASP A 101 -21.06 1.07 5.93
C ASP A 101 -22.24 1.29 6.91
N GLU A 102 -21.94 1.83 8.07
CA GLU A 102 -22.92 2.11 9.13
C GLU A 102 -23.93 3.22 8.78
N ASN A 103 -23.73 3.94 7.69
CA ASN A 103 -24.63 4.98 7.19
C ASN A 103 -25.53 4.46 6.06
N TRP A 104 -25.27 3.26 5.56
CA TRP A 104 -26.05 2.67 4.49
C TRP A 104 -27.51 2.45 4.93
N THR A 105 -28.44 2.87 4.10
CA THR A 105 -29.87 2.74 4.37
C THR A 105 -30.57 1.75 3.44
N SER A 106 -30.33 1.86 2.13
CA SER A 106 -30.94 0.96 1.15
C SER A 106 -30.31 1.12 -0.23
N GLY A 107 -30.50 0.13 -1.09
CA GLY A 107 -30.05 0.16 -2.49
C GLY A 107 -28.56 -0.07 -2.63
N ALA A 108 -27.99 0.42 -3.73
CA ALA A 108 -26.56 0.28 -4.04
C ALA A 108 -25.75 1.52 -3.70
N ASP A 109 -26.38 2.65 -3.42
CA ASP A 109 -25.69 3.91 -3.12
C ASP A 109 -24.84 3.81 -1.86
N GLY A 110 -23.62 4.34 -1.94
CA GLY A 110 -22.64 4.32 -0.85
C GLY A 110 -22.00 2.96 -0.59
N THR A 111 -22.28 1.93 -1.42
CA THR A 111 -21.64 0.61 -1.27
C THR A 111 -20.29 0.54 -1.96
N VAL A 112 -19.43 -0.34 -1.44
CA VAL A 112 -18.16 -0.71 -2.05
C VAL A 112 -18.19 -2.17 -2.45
N GLU A 113 -18.04 -2.44 -3.74
CA GLU A 113 -17.97 -3.78 -4.29
C GLU A 113 -16.51 -4.15 -4.58
N THR A 114 -16.06 -5.27 -4.05
CA THR A 114 -14.72 -5.82 -4.30
C THR A 114 -14.85 -7.13 -5.06
N TYR A 115 -14.15 -7.22 -6.19
CA TYR A 115 -14.11 -8.43 -7.00
C TYR A 115 -12.72 -9.05 -6.89
N THR A 116 -12.70 -10.32 -6.51
CA THR A 116 -11.47 -11.07 -6.21
C THR A 116 -11.42 -12.32 -7.08
N ASP A 117 -10.24 -12.59 -7.65
CA ASP A 117 -10.02 -13.80 -8.44
C ASP A 117 -9.76 -15.04 -7.57
N ASN A 118 -9.56 -16.19 -8.25
CA ASN A 118 -9.33 -17.47 -7.57
C ASN A 118 -7.98 -17.55 -6.83
N GLU A 119 -7.07 -16.61 -7.08
CA GLU A 119 -5.79 -16.49 -6.37
C GLU A 119 -5.88 -15.55 -5.16
N GLY A 120 -7.06 -15.00 -4.88
CA GLY A 120 -7.31 -14.06 -3.78
C GLY A 120 -6.87 -12.62 -4.10
N ARG A 121 -6.59 -12.29 -5.36
CA ARG A 121 -6.21 -10.94 -5.77
C ARG A 121 -7.44 -10.10 -6.05
N THR A 122 -7.49 -8.90 -5.51
CA THR A 122 -8.50 -7.91 -5.91
C THR A 122 -8.22 -7.45 -7.32
N VAL A 123 -9.16 -7.66 -8.25
CA VAL A 123 -9.06 -7.21 -9.65
C VAL A 123 -9.85 -5.95 -9.93
N LEU A 124 -10.93 -5.71 -9.15
CA LEU A 124 -11.74 -4.49 -9.22
C LEU A 124 -12.23 -4.10 -7.83
N GLU A 125 -12.12 -2.82 -7.51
CA GLU A 125 -12.89 -2.14 -6.47
C GLU A 125 -13.83 -1.14 -7.14
N ARG A 126 -15.13 -1.30 -6.93
CA ARG A 126 -16.19 -0.44 -7.46
C ARG A 126 -16.88 0.28 -6.33
N ARG A 127 -16.90 1.60 -6.38
CA ARG A 127 -17.71 2.43 -5.48
C ARG A 127 -18.93 2.90 -6.23
N ILE A 128 -20.11 2.74 -5.63
CA ILE A 128 -21.36 3.11 -6.25
C ILE A 128 -21.86 4.40 -5.64
N HIS A 129 -22.13 5.37 -6.49
CA HIS A 129 -22.74 6.63 -6.10
C HIS A 129 -23.98 6.90 -6.93
N THR A 130 -25.08 7.22 -6.27
CA THR A 130 -26.35 7.54 -6.93
C THR A 130 -26.58 9.04 -6.85
N ALA A 131 -26.37 9.72 -7.97
CA ALA A 131 -26.70 11.12 -8.15
C ALA A 131 -28.11 11.28 -8.73
N THR A 132 -28.61 12.52 -8.80
CA THR A 132 -29.91 12.85 -9.41
C THR A 132 -30.02 12.42 -10.89
N ASN A 133 -28.91 12.27 -11.57
CA ASN A 133 -28.83 11.94 -12.99
C ASN A 133 -28.62 10.42 -13.26
N GLY A 134 -28.54 9.60 -12.22
CA GLY A 134 -28.34 8.15 -12.35
C GLY A 134 -27.30 7.60 -11.38
N THR A 135 -27.04 6.31 -11.50
CA THR A 135 -26.01 5.62 -10.72
C THR A 135 -24.68 5.68 -11.45
N GLU A 136 -23.64 6.16 -10.78
CA GLU A 136 -22.26 6.21 -11.26
C GLU A 136 -21.45 5.11 -10.59
N HIS A 137 -20.61 4.43 -11.37
CA HIS A 137 -19.64 3.46 -10.91
C HIS A 137 -18.26 4.09 -10.96
N LEU A 138 -17.60 4.15 -9.81
CA LEU A 138 -16.22 4.61 -9.70
C LEU A 138 -15.31 3.39 -9.57
N ASP A 139 -14.87 2.90 -10.72
CA ASP A 139 -14.11 1.66 -10.84
C ASP A 139 -12.62 1.89 -10.68
N THR A 140 -11.95 1.04 -9.92
CA THR A 140 -10.49 0.98 -9.81
C THR A 140 -10.04 -0.45 -10.09
N TYR A 141 -9.37 -0.65 -11.21
CA TYR A 141 -8.85 -1.96 -11.59
C TYR A 141 -7.40 -2.16 -11.16
N TYR A 142 -7.09 -3.39 -10.78
CA TYR A 142 -5.75 -3.84 -10.40
C TYR A 142 -5.27 -4.88 -11.40
N VAL A 143 -4.15 -4.61 -12.05
CA VAL A 143 -3.59 -5.47 -13.11
C VAL A 143 -2.29 -6.08 -12.63
N TYR A 144 -2.21 -7.40 -12.66
CA TYR A 144 -1.07 -8.17 -12.16
C TYR A 144 -0.31 -8.84 -13.30
N ASP A 145 0.98 -9.13 -13.06
CA ASP A 145 1.76 -9.99 -13.96
C ASP A 145 1.65 -11.49 -13.56
N ASP A 146 2.27 -12.35 -14.38
CA ASP A 146 2.25 -13.80 -14.18
C ASP A 146 2.95 -14.26 -12.88
N LEU A 147 3.65 -13.36 -12.20
CA LEU A 147 4.28 -13.60 -10.89
C LEU A 147 3.47 -12.99 -9.74
N ASN A 148 2.18 -12.68 -9.96
CA ASN A 148 1.27 -12.07 -8.99
C ASN A 148 1.74 -10.70 -8.47
N ARG A 149 2.56 -9.96 -9.23
CA ARG A 149 3.00 -8.63 -8.86
C ARG A 149 2.10 -7.58 -9.47
N LEU A 150 1.65 -6.62 -8.66
CA LEU A 150 0.81 -5.50 -9.12
C LEU A 150 1.59 -4.63 -10.12
N ARG A 151 1.12 -4.53 -11.34
CA ARG A 151 1.77 -3.77 -12.41
C ARG A 151 1.11 -2.44 -12.69
N TYR A 152 -0.23 -2.39 -12.62
CA TYR A 152 -0.98 -1.16 -12.78
C TYR A 152 -2.16 -1.09 -11.83
N VAL A 153 -2.50 0.14 -11.41
CA VAL A 153 -3.80 0.47 -10.84
C VAL A 153 -4.43 1.49 -11.79
N LEU A 154 -5.62 1.17 -12.27
CA LEU A 154 -6.38 1.97 -13.24
C LEU A 154 -7.62 2.55 -12.54
N PRO A 155 -7.57 3.79 -12.02
CA PRO A 155 -8.77 4.50 -11.59
C PRO A 155 -9.71 4.76 -12.78
N SER A 156 -10.95 5.16 -12.53
CA SER A 156 -11.99 5.34 -13.55
C SER A 156 -11.52 6.13 -14.78
N GLN A 157 -10.79 7.24 -14.59
CA GLN A 157 -10.28 8.01 -15.72
C GLN A 157 -9.25 7.26 -16.57
N ALA A 158 -8.49 6.35 -15.99
CA ALA A 158 -7.54 5.52 -16.73
C ALA A 158 -8.24 4.32 -17.39
N GLU A 159 -9.29 3.79 -16.76
CA GLU A 159 -10.07 2.67 -17.26
C GLU A 159 -10.96 3.08 -18.43
N GLU A 160 -11.58 4.25 -18.38
CA GLU A 160 -12.49 4.79 -19.40
C GLU A 160 -11.85 4.96 -20.79
N ILE A 161 -10.52 4.99 -20.90
CA ILE A 161 -9.85 5.03 -22.21
C ILE A 161 -9.95 3.72 -22.99
N PHE A 162 -10.28 2.60 -22.32
CA PHE A 162 -10.49 1.29 -22.94
C PHE A 162 -11.97 1.13 -23.30
N ARG A 163 -12.33 1.42 -24.52
CA ARG A 163 -13.74 1.43 -24.99
C ARG A 163 -14.21 0.10 -25.52
N GLN A 164 -13.30 -0.71 -26.05
CA GLN A 164 -13.65 -1.97 -26.72
C GLN A 164 -12.66 -3.08 -26.34
N ALA A 165 -13.17 -4.31 -26.24
CA ALA A 165 -12.32 -5.48 -26.09
C ALA A 165 -11.32 -5.58 -27.25
N GLY A 166 -10.07 -5.95 -26.94
CA GLY A 166 -8.95 -6.00 -27.88
C GLY A 166 -8.12 -4.72 -27.93
N GLU A 167 -8.54 -3.62 -27.31
CA GLU A 167 -7.73 -2.41 -27.24
C GLU A 167 -6.51 -2.58 -26.34
N THR A 168 -5.33 -2.22 -26.90
CA THR A 168 -4.06 -2.19 -26.16
C THR A 168 -3.62 -0.74 -25.95
N ARG A 169 -3.16 -0.42 -24.76
CA ARG A 169 -2.62 0.90 -24.40
C ARG A 169 -1.22 0.75 -23.83
N SER A 170 -0.31 1.54 -24.35
CA SER A 170 1.05 1.65 -23.85
C SER A 170 1.08 2.42 -22.53
N GLY A 171 2.07 2.14 -21.69
CA GLY A 171 2.30 2.93 -20.47
C GLY A 171 2.64 4.41 -20.72
N SER A 172 2.99 4.78 -21.97
CA SER A 172 3.24 6.16 -22.41
C SER A 172 1.99 6.86 -22.99
N ASP A 173 0.90 6.12 -23.24
CA ASP A 173 -0.36 6.73 -23.69
C ASP A 173 -0.85 7.71 -22.64
N LYS A 174 -1.29 8.90 -23.10
CA LYS A 174 -1.61 10.01 -22.19
C LYS A 174 -2.58 9.63 -21.07
N GLY A 175 -3.64 8.89 -21.37
CA GLY A 175 -4.60 8.44 -20.35
C GLY A 175 -3.98 7.52 -19.31
N ILE A 176 -3.08 6.60 -19.70
CA ILE A 176 -2.32 5.77 -18.76
C ILE A 176 -1.28 6.60 -18.00
N ALA A 177 -0.52 7.43 -18.73
CA ALA A 177 0.54 8.24 -18.13
C ALA A 177 0.01 9.25 -17.10
N ASP A 178 -1.17 9.84 -17.34
CA ASP A 178 -1.74 10.89 -16.50
C ASP A 178 -2.54 10.34 -15.33
N TYR A 179 -3.20 9.18 -15.46
CA TYR A 179 -4.18 8.72 -14.48
C TYR A 179 -3.87 7.38 -13.83
N ALA A 180 -2.98 6.54 -14.40
CA ALA A 180 -2.67 5.23 -13.83
C ALA A 180 -1.47 5.26 -12.89
N TYR A 181 -1.50 4.37 -11.88
CA TYR A 181 -0.28 3.96 -11.18
C TYR A 181 0.38 2.84 -11.98
N ALA A 182 1.70 2.88 -12.09
CA ALA A 182 2.47 1.84 -12.76
C ALA A 182 3.68 1.41 -11.94
N TYR A 183 3.95 0.11 -11.91
CA TYR A 183 5.04 -0.50 -11.17
C TYR A 183 5.89 -1.38 -12.08
N ARG A 184 7.19 -1.35 -11.88
CA ARG A 184 8.15 -2.24 -12.57
C ARG A 184 9.02 -2.94 -11.53
N TYR A 185 9.31 -4.18 -11.80
CA TYR A 185 10.10 -5.02 -10.90
C TYR A 185 11.30 -5.60 -11.63
N ASP A 186 12.36 -5.88 -10.88
CA ASP A 186 13.50 -6.67 -11.37
C ASP A 186 13.19 -8.18 -11.31
N GLY A 187 14.15 -9.00 -11.74
CA GLY A 187 14.05 -10.45 -11.69
C GLY A 187 13.96 -11.03 -10.27
N ASN A 188 14.36 -10.27 -9.26
CA ASN A 188 14.30 -10.66 -7.84
C ASN A 188 12.99 -10.24 -7.15
N GLY A 189 12.09 -9.54 -7.85
CA GLY A 189 10.84 -9.03 -7.32
C GLY A 189 10.95 -7.69 -6.59
N ASN A 190 12.08 -7.01 -6.63
CA ASN A 190 12.20 -5.66 -6.06
C ASN A 190 11.51 -4.64 -6.98
N CYS A 191 10.74 -3.71 -6.43
CA CYS A 191 10.12 -2.64 -7.19
C CYS A 191 11.18 -1.62 -7.61
N ILE A 192 11.57 -1.62 -8.89
CA ILE A 192 12.61 -0.72 -9.44
C ILE A 192 12.06 0.58 -10.02
N SER A 193 10.76 0.68 -10.21
CA SER A 193 10.11 1.90 -10.68
C SER A 193 8.68 1.96 -10.21
N LYS A 194 8.28 3.11 -9.68
CA LYS A 194 6.91 3.43 -9.27
C LYS A 194 6.51 4.76 -9.88
N LYS A 195 5.43 4.76 -10.64
CA LYS A 195 4.83 5.95 -11.22
C LYS A 195 3.47 6.21 -10.55
N MET A 196 3.22 7.45 -10.17
CA MET A 196 1.92 7.93 -9.70
C MET A 196 1.25 8.77 -10.79
N PRO A 197 -0.09 8.90 -10.76
CA PRO A 197 -0.83 9.77 -11.67
C PRO A 197 -0.24 11.18 -11.74
N GLY A 198 -0.10 11.72 -12.95
CA GLY A 198 0.37 13.08 -13.17
C GLY A 198 1.82 13.38 -12.77
N SER A 199 2.60 12.39 -12.32
CA SER A 199 4.01 12.58 -11.92
C SER A 199 4.96 11.73 -12.75
N GLU A 200 6.24 12.07 -12.73
CA GLU A 200 7.28 11.21 -13.27
C GLU A 200 7.55 10.00 -12.36
N ALA A 201 8.10 8.94 -12.94
CA ALA A 201 8.41 7.75 -12.20
C ALA A 201 9.56 7.97 -11.20
N VAL A 202 9.40 7.43 -9.99
CA VAL A 202 10.48 7.25 -9.03
C VAL A 202 11.22 5.97 -9.40
N GLU A 203 12.53 6.06 -9.60
CA GLU A 203 13.41 4.93 -9.88
C GLU A 203 14.14 4.50 -8.61
N MET A 204 14.34 3.21 -8.45
CA MET A 204 15.00 2.61 -7.29
C MET A 204 16.04 1.58 -7.75
N VAL A 205 17.18 1.56 -7.08
CA VAL A 205 18.25 0.60 -7.32
C VAL A 205 18.52 -0.16 -6.03
N TYR A 206 18.60 -1.47 -6.15
CA TYR A 206 18.85 -2.37 -5.05
C TYR A 206 20.21 -3.05 -5.23
N ASP A 207 20.88 -3.29 -4.12
CA ASP A 207 22.12 -4.08 -4.08
C ASP A 207 21.84 -5.58 -4.17
N LYS A 208 22.90 -6.38 -4.21
CA LYS A 208 22.81 -7.85 -4.25
C LYS A 208 22.12 -8.44 -3.00
N ALA A 209 22.14 -7.73 -1.88
CA ALA A 209 21.43 -8.09 -0.65
C ALA A 209 19.96 -7.62 -0.66
N ARG A 210 19.45 -7.12 -1.79
CA ARG A 210 18.07 -6.60 -1.98
C ARG A 210 17.73 -5.39 -1.10
N ARG A 211 18.72 -4.61 -0.68
CA ARG A 211 18.53 -3.36 0.03
C ARG A 211 18.50 -2.21 -0.97
N ARG A 212 17.59 -1.27 -0.78
CA ARG A 212 17.52 -0.08 -1.64
C ARG A 212 18.68 0.85 -1.35
N VAL A 213 19.63 0.93 -2.27
CA VAL A 213 20.82 1.78 -2.14
C VAL A 213 20.60 3.14 -2.79
N LEU A 214 19.91 3.21 -3.94
CA LEU A 214 19.64 4.46 -4.63
C LEU A 214 18.16 4.65 -4.91
N SER A 215 17.73 5.92 -4.95
CA SER A 215 16.43 6.31 -5.50
C SER A 215 16.51 7.70 -6.11
N ARG A 216 15.73 7.94 -7.17
CA ARG A 216 15.52 9.28 -7.71
C ARG A 216 14.09 9.46 -8.20
N ASP A 217 13.54 10.63 -7.97
CA ASP A 217 12.31 11.11 -8.60
C ASP A 217 12.61 11.88 -9.89
N GLY A 218 11.57 12.45 -10.52
CA GLY A 218 11.73 13.24 -11.73
C GLY A 218 12.61 14.47 -11.54
N LYS A 219 12.53 15.16 -10.40
CA LYS A 219 13.35 16.32 -10.10
C LYS A 219 14.82 15.92 -9.99
N CYS A 220 15.13 14.93 -9.18
CA CYS A 220 16.50 14.41 -9.05
C CYS A 220 17.05 13.91 -10.38
N ARG A 221 16.21 13.28 -11.22
CA ARG A 221 16.61 12.84 -12.58
C ARG A 221 17.02 14.02 -13.45
N ASN A 222 16.25 15.11 -13.46
CA ASN A 222 16.56 16.31 -14.23
C ASN A 222 17.83 17.02 -13.76
N GLU A 223 18.15 16.90 -12.46
CA GLU A 223 19.38 17.43 -11.86
C GLU A 223 20.58 16.46 -11.93
N GLY A 224 20.41 15.26 -12.48
CA GLY A 224 21.44 14.23 -12.53
C GLY A 224 21.80 13.63 -11.16
N LYS A 225 20.91 13.79 -10.17
CA LYS A 225 21.13 13.39 -8.77
C LYS A 225 20.42 12.10 -8.40
N TRP A 226 20.96 11.45 -7.37
CA TRP A 226 20.35 10.32 -6.70
C TRP A 226 20.40 10.50 -5.19
N MET A 227 19.34 10.17 -4.49
CA MET A 227 19.40 9.92 -3.06
C MET A 227 20.00 8.53 -2.83
N PHE A 228 20.88 8.39 -1.84
CA PHE A 228 21.47 7.12 -1.48
C PHE A 228 21.25 6.78 0.00
N TRP A 229 21.28 5.49 0.28
CA TRP A 229 21.27 4.89 1.61
C TRP A 229 22.36 3.84 1.69
N LEU A 230 23.20 3.94 2.70
CA LEU A 230 24.23 2.94 3.01
C LEU A 230 23.88 2.22 4.30
N TYR A 231 24.24 0.97 4.34
CA TYR A 231 23.96 0.08 5.45
C TYR A 231 25.26 -0.45 6.05
N ASP A 232 25.27 -0.66 7.37
CA ASP A 232 26.38 -1.33 8.04
C ASP A 232 26.41 -2.84 7.77
N GLY A 233 27.42 -3.54 8.28
CA GLY A 233 27.55 -4.97 8.10
C GLY A 233 26.44 -5.82 8.73
N THR A 234 25.61 -5.23 9.61
CA THR A 234 24.45 -5.88 10.23
C THR A 234 23.12 -5.54 9.51
N GLY A 235 23.19 -4.66 8.50
CA GLY A 235 22.02 -4.26 7.70
C GLY A 235 21.24 -3.05 8.27
N ARG A 236 21.77 -2.35 9.28
CA ARG A 236 21.18 -1.10 9.79
C ARG A 236 21.56 0.06 8.88
N GLN A 237 20.61 0.97 8.61
CA GLN A 237 20.91 2.17 7.82
C GLN A 237 21.86 3.07 8.60
N ALA A 238 23.05 3.32 8.05
CA ALA A 238 24.08 4.13 8.69
C ALA A 238 24.21 5.53 8.08
N VAL A 239 24.07 5.65 6.76
CA VAL A 239 24.30 6.93 6.06
C VAL A 239 23.19 7.16 5.04
N GLN A 240 22.79 8.42 4.89
CA GLN A 240 21.90 8.91 3.84
C GLN A 240 22.46 10.19 3.24
N GLY A 241 22.35 10.33 1.92
CA GLY A 241 22.82 11.52 1.24
C GLY A 241 22.34 11.62 -0.20
N ILE A 242 22.98 12.53 -0.94
CA ILE A 242 22.75 12.74 -2.36
C ILE A 242 24.09 12.54 -3.07
N CYS A 243 24.08 11.86 -4.22
CA CYS A 243 25.24 11.69 -5.07
C CYS A 243 24.89 11.97 -6.54
N THR A 244 25.89 12.24 -7.34
CA THR A 244 25.78 12.46 -8.79
C THR A 244 26.52 11.36 -9.54
N ASN A 245 25.91 10.86 -10.63
CA ASN A 245 26.49 9.85 -11.53
C ASN A 245 27.06 8.59 -10.83
N PRO A 246 26.31 7.94 -9.90
CA PRO A 246 26.77 6.70 -9.30
C PRO A 246 26.90 5.58 -10.33
N ASP A 247 27.81 4.64 -10.09
CA ASP A 247 27.90 3.40 -10.87
C ASP A 247 26.78 2.42 -10.47
N VAL A 248 25.64 2.59 -11.14
CA VAL A 248 24.42 1.80 -10.88
C VAL A 248 24.65 0.31 -11.11
N GLU A 249 25.47 -0.07 -12.08
CA GLU A 249 25.71 -1.49 -12.39
C GLU A 249 26.60 -2.15 -11.34
N SER A 250 27.61 -1.46 -10.84
CA SER A 250 28.41 -1.94 -9.72
C SER A 250 27.54 -2.14 -8.46
N ILE A 251 26.66 -1.17 -8.15
CA ILE A 251 25.74 -1.26 -7.01
C ILE A 251 24.81 -2.47 -7.11
N LYS A 252 24.25 -2.78 -8.28
CA LYS A 252 23.38 -3.93 -8.48
C LYS A 252 24.09 -5.27 -8.32
N ASN A 253 25.36 -5.30 -8.65
CA ASN A 253 26.16 -6.53 -8.71
C ASN A 253 26.96 -6.80 -7.43
N ASP A 254 26.88 -5.92 -6.43
CA ASP A 254 27.60 -6.07 -5.17
C ASP A 254 26.67 -5.86 -3.95
N THR A 255 27.15 -6.24 -2.77
CA THR A 255 26.54 -5.93 -1.49
C THR A 255 27.20 -4.68 -0.94
N VAL A 256 26.50 -3.54 -1.04
CA VAL A 256 27.04 -2.24 -0.70
C VAL A 256 27.00 -2.03 0.82
N ILE A 257 28.15 -2.13 1.47
CA ILE A 257 28.30 -1.98 2.93
C ILE A 257 29.19 -0.76 3.22
N THR A 258 28.81 0.02 4.24
CA THR A 258 29.70 1.03 4.82
C THR A 258 30.18 0.61 6.20
N ARG A 259 31.33 1.09 6.60
CA ARG A 259 31.93 0.87 7.94
C ARG A 259 32.32 2.19 8.55
N TRP A 260 32.09 2.33 9.82
CA TRP A 260 32.63 3.45 10.56
C TRP A 260 34.12 3.20 10.88
N THR A 261 34.98 4.15 10.51
CA THR A 261 36.43 4.01 10.66
C THR A 261 37.11 5.24 11.28
N ASP A 262 36.31 6.23 11.72
CA ASP A 262 36.77 7.53 12.21
C ASP A 262 37.46 8.42 11.13
N ARG A 263 37.94 7.83 10.05
CA ARG A 263 38.58 8.52 8.92
C ARG A 263 37.74 8.53 7.64
N GLY A 264 36.55 7.96 7.69
CA GLY A 264 35.66 7.92 6.55
C GLY A 264 35.17 9.31 6.16
N THR A 265 35.01 9.54 4.86
CA THR A 265 34.59 10.83 4.29
C THR A 265 33.13 11.20 4.55
N LEU A 266 32.31 10.23 4.98
CA LEU A 266 30.89 10.39 5.27
C LEU A 266 30.65 10.41 6.79
N ALA A 267 31.16 11.47 7.47
CA ALA A 267 31.06 11.63 8.92
C ALA A 267 31.65 10.41 9.68
N GLY A 268 32.84 9.97 9.31
CA GLY A 268 33.53 8.81 9.86
C GLY A 268 33.15 7.49 9.19
N TYR A 269 32.16 7.43 8.33
CA TYR A 269 31.82 6.24 7.53
C TYR A 269 32.61 6.23 6.19
N GLU A 270 32.97 5.04 5.74
CA GLU A 270 33.57 4.83 4.43
C GLU A 270 32.57 5.10 3.31
N SER A 271 33.02 5.78 2.24
CA SER A 271 32.26 5.98 1.02
C SER A 271 32.56 4.85 0.04
N PRO A 272 31.55 4.07 -0.40
CA PRO A 272 31.75 3.14 -1.50
C PRO A 272 32.09 3.87 -2.81
N GLU A 273 33.08 3.39 -3.55
CA GLU A 273 33.53 3.98 -4.82
C GLU A 273 32.38 4.11 -5.83
N ALA A 274 31.43 3.18 -5.81
CA ALA A 274 30.26 3.17 -6.69
C ALA A 274 29.33 4.39 -6.54
N LEU A 275 29.44 5.17 -5.45
CA LEU A 275 28.68 6.42 -5.27
C LEU A 275 29.30 7.61 -6.01
N GLY A 276 30.57 7.50 -6.46
CA GLY A 276 31.34 8.59 -7.06
C GLY A 276 31.92 9.57 -6.05
N GLU A 277 32.39 10.71 -6.52
CA GLU A 277 33.13 11.69 -5.70
C GLU A 277 32.27 12.88 -5.25
N ASP A 278 31.20 13.19 -5.98
CA ASP A 278 30.28 14.32 -5.69
C ASP A 278 29.13 13.86 -4.79
N ILE A 279 29.41 13.90 -3.48
CA ILE A 279 28.49 13.40 -2.45
C ILE A 279 28.15 14.53 -1.46
N GLN A 280 26.85 14.71 -1.22
CA GLN A 280 26.31 15.54 -0.17
C GLN A 280 25.72 14.66 0.93
N LEU A 281 26.36 14.64 2.10
CA LEU A 281 25.84 13.96 3.28
C LEU A 281 24.61 14.69 3.82
N LEU A 282 23.54 13.97 4.11
CA LEU A 282 22.33 14.51 4.75
C LEU A 282 22.14 14.00 6.18
N LYS A 283 22.49 12.72 6.43
CA LYS A 283 22.32 12.09 7.73
C LYS A 283 23.33 10.98 7.93
N ALA A 284 23.84 10.88 9.15
CA ALA A 284 24.60 9.73 9.63
C ALA A 284 24.00 9.24 10.96
N ASP A 285 23.73 7.95 11.07
CA ASP A 285 23.27 7.29 12.27
C ASP A 285 24.42 6.45 12.85
N TYR A 286 24.73 6.67 14.12
CA TYR A 286 25.80 5.96 14.81
C TYR A 286 25.23 4.92 15.75
N TYR A 287 25.86 3.76 15.74
CA TYR A 287 25.43 2.61 16.54
C TYR A 287 26.61 2.14 17.39
N ASP A 288 26.28 1.53 18.52
CA ASP A 288 27.21 0.78 19.37
C ASP A 288 28.18 1.60 20.20
N ASN A 289 28.45 2.88 19.90
CA ASN A 289 29.34 3.74 20.70
C ASN A 289 29.09 5.23 20.42
N TYR A 290 29.76 6.08 21.21
CA TYR A 290 29.75 7.55 21.09
C TYR A 290 31.09 8.13 20.60
N ALA A 291 31.95 7.34 19.96
CA ALA A 291 33.27 7.77 19.53
C ALA A 291 33.23 8.90 18.48
N PHE A 292 32.10 9.17 17.86
CA PHE A 292 31.86 10.26 16.92
C PHE A 292 31.73 11.65 17.61
N LEU A 293 31.54 11.70 18.93
CA LEU A 293 31.51 12.95 19.69
C LEU A 293 32.92 13.33 20.11
N GLU A 294 33.40 14.46 19.62
CA GLU A 294 34.71 15.02 19.98
C GLU A 294 34.67 15.71 21.35
N ASP A 295 33.49 16.19 21.77
CA ASP A 295 33.27 16.93 23.01
C ASP A 295 32.60 16.03 24.07
N GLU A 296 33.31 15.75 25.15
CA GLU A 296 32.84 14.93 26.26
C GLU A 296 31.62 15.54 26.98
N GLU A 297 31.41 16.84 26.92
CA GLU A 297 30.28 17.54 27.55
C GLU A 297 28.94 17.23 26.83
N LEU A 298 28.97 16.81 25.57
CA LEU A 298 27.80 16.43 24.79
C LEU A 298 27.35 14.99 25.03
N LEU A 299 28.05 14.24 25.86
CA LEU A 299 27.73 12.88 26.16
C LEU A 299 26.57 12.80 27.19
N PRO A 300 25.60 11.87 27.05
CA PRO A 300 24.59 11.64 28.07
C PRO A 300 25.25 11.36 29.44
N GLU A 301 24.65 11.90 30.52
CA GLU A 301 25.17 11.76 31.89
C GLU A 301 25.35 10.30 32.35
N ASP A 302 24.58 9.37 31.77
CA ASP A 302 24.56 7.92 32.05
C ASP A 302 25.58 7.11 31.24
N ARG A 303 26.46 7.77 30.45
CA ARG A 303 27.49 7.08 29.67
C ARG A 303 28.42 6.16 30.49
N GLN A 304 28.60 6.44 31.77
CA GLN A 304 29.40 5.60 32.65
C GLN A 304 28.90 4.17 32.81
N GLU A 305 27.56 3.93 32.60
CA GLU A 305 26.97 2.61 32.64
C GLU A 305 26.97 1.88 31.28
N TYR A 306 26.92 2.61 30.16
CA TYR A 306 26.84 2.04 28.81
C TYR A 306 28.18 1.90 28.07
N GLY A 307 29.27 2.34 28.65
CA GLY A 307 30.60 2.26 28.05
C GLY A 307 31.23 0.87 28.01
N LYS A 308 30.52 -0.18 28.40
CA LYS A 308 30.94 -1.57 28.21
C LYS A 308 30.10 -2.20 27.11
N VAL A 309 30.51 -2.00 25.89
CA VAL A 309 29.97 -2.72 24.76
C VAL A 309 30.68 -4.07 24.67
N TYR A 310 29.89 -5.13 24.57
CA TYR A 310 30.36 -6.49 24.35
C TYR A 310 30.68 -6.71 22.87
#